data_cedcceae652dd80b867f266a2dd8479d
#
_entry.id   cedcceae652dd80b867f266a2dd8479d
#
_cell.length_a   1.000
_cell.length_b   1.000
_cell.length_c   1.000
_cell.angle_alpha   90.00
_cell.angle_beta   90.00
_cell.angle_gamma   90.00
#
_symmetry.space_group_name_H-M   'P 1'
#
loop_
_entity.id
_entity.type
_entity.pdbx_description
1 polymer ?
#
loop_
_entity_poly.entity_id
_entity_poly.type
_entity_poly.pdbx_seq_one_letter_code
_entity_poly.pdbx_strand_id
1 'polypeptide(L)'
;MSKKEIIVSNVSEEHNNPIAELVQVACRFDSEIILESDNRRINAKSIMGIMAFNPSKGMTVNIEANGEDEQEAFANIEKYLSGKAN
;
A
#
# COMPACT_ATOMS: atom_id res chain seq x y z
N MET A 1 -3.65 -6.89 -14.44
CA MET A 1 -4.00 -5.95 -13.36
C MET A 1 -4.52 -6.70 -12.15
N SER A 2 -3.95 -6.45 -10.98
CA SER A 2 -4.40 -7.05 -9.73
C SER A 2 -5.06 -5.96 -8.90
N LYS A 3 -6.26 -6.24 -8.38
CA LYS A 3 -6.99 -5.26 -7.59
C LYS A 3 -7.78 -5.97 -6.51
N LYS A 4 -7.73 -5.43 -5.29
CA LYS A 4 -8.41 -6.04 -4.15
C LYS A 4 -8.62 -5.01 -3.05
N GLU A 5 -9.75 -5.11 -2.36
CA GLU A 5 -10.04 -4.29 -1.19
C GLU A 5 -9.53 -4.98 0.07
N ILE A 6 -8.84 -4.24 0.92
CA ILE A 6 -8.37 -4.76 2.20
C ILE A 6 -8.67 -3.77 3.31
N ILE A 7 -8.54 -4.24 4.55
CA ILE A 7 -8.66 -3.38 5.72
C ILE A 7 -7.29 -3.23 6.33
N VAL A 8 -6.86 -1.98 6.52
CA VAL A 8 -5.55 -1.69 7.09
C VAL A 8 -5.51 -2.11 8.55
N SER A 9 -4.43 -2.77 8.94
CA SER A 9 -4.21 -3.21 10.30
C SER A 9 -3.14 -2.35 10.98
N ASN A 10 -2.42 -2.86 11.93
CA ASN A 10 -1.56 -2.11 12.84
C ASN A 10 -0.23 -1.65 12.24
N VAL A 11 -0.30 -0.88 11.17
CA VAL A 11 0.91 -0.45 10.47
C VAL A 11 1.84 0.34 11.38
N SER A 12 1.28 1.33 12.06
CA SER A 12 2.09 2.25 12.88
C SER A 12 2.67 1.59 14.13
N GLU A 13 2.09 0.48 14.59
CA GLU A 13 2.59 -0.21 15.76
C GLU A 13 3.79 -1.09 15.46
N GLU A 14 3.88 -1.61 14.23
CA GLU A 14 4.93 -2.54 13.84
C GLU A 14 6.12 -1.88 13.17
N HIS A 15 5.97 -0.63 12.77
CA HIS A 15 6.98 0.04 11.95
C HIS A 15 7.33 1.40 12.53
N ASN A 16 8.61 1.72 12.55
CA ASN A 16 9.07 3.01 13.07
C ASN A 16 8.66 4.18 12.18
N ASN A 17 8.65 3.95 10.88
CA ASN A 17 8.29 5.00 9.92
C ASN A 17 7.46 4.37 8.82
N PRO A 18 6.19 4.12 9.09
CA PRO A 18 5.34 3.36 8.18
C PRO A 18 5.17 4.02 6.82
N ILE A 19 5.13 5.35 6.77
CA ILE A 19 4.93 6.03 5.50
C ILE A 19 6.14 5.84 4.59
N ALA A 20 7.33 6.09 5.11
CA ALA A 20 8.55 5.93 4.32
C ALA A 20 8.77 4.48 3.92
N GLU A 21 8.50 3.54 4.83
CA GLU A 21 8.68 2.13 4.55
C GLU A 21 7.72 1.65 3.46
N LEU A 22 6.48 2.10 3.50
CA LEU A 22 5.49 1.72 2.48
C LEU A 22 5.95 2.18 1.10
N VAL A 23 6.42 3.43 1.00
CA VAL A 23 6.94 3.95 -0.25
C VAL A 23 8.14 3.14 -0.73
N GLN A 24 9.04 2.78 0.19
CA GLN A 24 10.20 1.98 -0.18
C GLN A 24 9.80 0.61 -0.71
N VAL A 25 8.82 -0.02 -0.08
CA VAL A 25 8.33 -1.31 -0.55
C VAL A 25 7.75 -1.16 -1.96
N ALA A 26 6.93 -0.14 -2.17
CA ALA A 26 6.32 0.10 -3.48
C ALA A 26 7.37 0.36 -4.55
N CYS A 27 8.44 1.07 -4.21
CA CYS A 27 9.47 1.42 -5.16
C CYS A 27 10.37 0.26 -5.58
N ARG A 28 10.27 -0.89 -4.90
CA ARG A 28 11.02 -2.08 -5.29
C ARG A 28 10.50 -2.70 -6.58
N PHE A 29 9.28 -2.37 -6.96
CA PHE A 29 8.61 -3.01 -8.09
C PHE A 29 8.47 -2.04 -9.25
N ASP A 30 8.49 -2.61 -10.47
CA ASP A 30 8.28 -1.81 -11.67
C ASP A 30 6.82 -1.50 -11.92
N SER A 31 5.94 -2.31 -11.36
CA SER A 31 4.49 -2.13 -11.56
C SER A 31 4.01 -0.81 -10.98
N GLU A 32 2.98 -0.27 -11.60
CA GLU A 32 2.26 0.86 -11.04
C GLU A 32 1.42 0.36 -9.88
N ILE A 33 1.48 1.05 -8.74
CA ILE A 33 0.73 0.67 -7.56
C ILE A 33 -0.11 1.85 -7.11
N ILE A 34 -1.42 1.65 -7.08
CA ILE A 34 -2.38 2.69 -6.70
C ILE A 34 -3.13 2.26 -5.46
N LEU A 35 -3.28 3.17 -4.52
CA LEU A 35 -4.12 2.96 -3.35
C LEU A 35 -5.32 3.91 -3.45
N GLU A 36 -6.49 3.38 -3.14
CA GLU A 36 -7.73 4.16 -3.25
C GLU A 36 -8.59 3.98 -2.02
N SER A 37 -9.12 5.08 -1.49
CA SER A 37 -10.06 5.07 -0.38
C SER A 37 -10.83 6.40 -0.39
N ASP A 38 -12.15 6.33 -0.17
CA ASP A 38 -12.99 7.53 -0.09
C ASP A 38 -12.81 8.47 -1.27
N ASN A 39 -12.81 7.91 -2.47
CA ASN A 39 -12.68 8.67 -3.72
C ASN A 39 -11.32 9.32 -3.93
N ARG A 40 -10.34 8.94 -3.13
CA ARG A 40 -8.96 9.42 -3.31
C ARG A 40 -8.12 8.28 -3.89
N ARG A 41 -7.39 8.59 -4.93
CA ARG A 41 -6.46 7.65 -5.55
C ARG A 41 -5.07 8.26 -5.49
N ILE A 42 -4.11 7.49 -4.99
CA ILE A 42 -2.74 7.98 -4.90
C ILE A 42 -1.77 6.92 -5.39
N ASN A 43 -0.61 7.39 -5.83
CA ASN A 43 0.47 6.53 -6.26
C ASN A 43 1.25 6.10 -5.01
N ALA A 44 1.34 4.78 -4.78
CA ALA A 44 2.02 4.27 -3.59
C ALA A 44 3.52 4.58 -3.59
N LYS A 45 4.07 4.96 -4.72
CA LYS A 45 5.49 5.34 -4.82
C LYS A 45 5.74 6.81 -4.48
N SER A 46 4.67 7.56 -4.20
CA SER A 46 4.77 8.98 -3.86
C SER A 46 4.69 9.17 -2.36
N ILE A 47 5.77 9.67 -1.76
CA ILE A 47 5.78 9.88 -0.32
C ILE A 47 4.76 10.93 0.08
N MET A 48 4.63 12.00 -0.70
CA MET A 48 3.64 13.03 -0.40
C MET A 48 2.22 12.52 -0.55
N GLY A 49 1.99 11.66 -1.56
CA GLY A 49 0.69 11.04 -1.74
C GLY A 49 0.30 10.15 -0.56
N ILE A 50 1.24 9.32 -0.11
CA ILE A 50 0.99 8.44 1.03
C ILE A 50 0.77 9.23 2.31
N MET A 51 1.53 10.32 2.50
CA MET A 51 1.33 11.18 3.68
C MET A 51 -0.07 11.79 3.71
N ALA A 52 -0.54 12.27 2.56
CA ALA A 52 -1.88 12.83 2.45
C ALA A 52 -2.95 11.77 2.63
N PHE A 53 -2.71 10.59 2.09
CA PHE A 53 -3.62 9.47 2.19
C PHE A 53 -3.72 8.95 3.62
N ASN A 54 -2.57 8.87 4.28
CA ASN A 54 -2.44 8.49 5.69
C ASN A 54 -3.17 7.19 6.02
N PRO A 55 -2.68 6.05 5.48
CA PRO A 55 -3.34 4.77 5.75
C PRO A 55 -3.33 4.48 7.25
N SER A 56 -4.51 4.24 7.80
CA SER A 56 -4.70 4.08 9.24
C SER A 56 -5.47 2.81 9.54
N LYS A 57 -5.26 2.28 10.72
CA LYS A 57 -5.93 1.07 11.17
C LYS A 57 -7.45 1.17 11.01
N GLY A 58 -8.04 0.16 10.40
CA GLY A 58 -9.47 0.11 10.18
C GLY A 58 -9.94 0.73 8.88
N MET A 59 -9.05 1.41 8.19
CA MET A 59 -9.36 2.05 6.93
C MET A 59 -9.51 0.99 5.83
N THR A 60 -10.54 1.13 5.01
CA THR A 60 -10.72 0.25 3.86
C THR A 60 -9.99 0.84 2.67
N VAL A 61 -9.10 0.06 2.08
CA VAL A 61 -8.26 0.51 0.99
C VAL A 61 -8.34 -0.47 -0.17
N ASN A 62 -8.50 0.04 -1.38
CA ASN A 62 -8.36 -0.77 -2.58
C ASN A 62 -6.92 -0.65 -3.07
N ILE A 63 -6.30 -1.80 -3.29
CA ILE A 63 -4.95 -1.88 -3.84
C ILE A 63 -5.05 -2.28 -5.29
N GLU A 64 -4.40 -1.56 -6.16
CA GLU A 64 -4.36 -1.87 -7.57
C GLU A 64 -2.90 -1.92 -8.01
N ALA A 65 -2.47 -3.02 -8.64
CA ALA A 65 -1.13 -3.15 -9.16
C ALA A 65 -1.19 -3.55 -10.63
N ASN A 66 -0.37 -2.94 -11.47
CA ASN A 66 -0.41 -3.15 -12.89
C ASN A 66 1.00 -3.11 -13.48
N GLY A 67 1.46 -4.24 -13.99
CA GLY A 67 2.81 -4.36 -14.55
C GLY A 67 3.29 -5.79 -14.54
N GLU A 68 4.54 -6.00 -14.95
CA GLU A 68 5.09 -7.35 -15.06
C GLU A 68 5.20 -8.06 -13.71
N ASP A 69 5.53 -7.32 -12.66
CA ASP A 69 5.68 -7.88 -11.32
C ASP A 69 4.49 -7.55 -10.42
N GLU A 70 3.33 -7.35 -11.02
CA GLU A 70 2.17 -6.88 -10.27
C GLU A 70 1.74 -7.84 -9.16
N GLN A 71 1.88 -9.14 -9.35
CA GLN A 71 1.48 -10.09 -8.34
C GLN A 71 2.36 -9.99 -7.09
N GLU A 72 3.67 -9.87 -7.30
CA GLU A 72 4.58 -9.70 -6.17
C GLU A 72 4.38 -8.35 -5.50
N ALA A 73 4.21 -7.31 -6.30
CA ALA A 73 3.98 -5.96 -5.77
C ALA A 73 2.71 -5.93 -4.93
N PHE A 74 1.64 -6.49 -5.46
CA PHE A 74 0.37 -6.54 -4.77
C PHE A 74 0.49 -7.28 -3.45
N ALA A 75 1.10 -8.47 -3.48
CA ALA A 75 1.24 -9.29 -2.28
C ALA A 75 2.04 -8.57 -1.19
N ASN A 76 3.10 -7.88 -1.57
CA ASN A 76 3.93 -7.18 -0.61
C ASN A 76 3.22 -5.97 -0.01
N ILE A 77 2.48 -5.22 -0.83
CA ILE A 77 1.74 -4.08 -0.32
C ILE A 77 0.60 -4.54 0.59
N GLU A 78 -0.12 -5.58 0.18
CA GLU A 78 -1.19 -6.13 0.99
C GLU A 78 -0.67 -6.60 2.35
N LYS A 79 0.44 -7.33 2.34
CA LYS A 79 1.05 -7.84 3.55
C LYS A 79 1.43 -6.70 4.49
N TYR A 80 2.02 -5.65 3.92
CA TYR A 80 2.43 -4.50 4.71
C TYR A 80 1.24 -3.81 5.37
N LEU A 81 0.19 -3.55 4.59
CA LEU A 81 -0.97 -2.82 5.09
C LEU A 81 -1.85 -3.64 6.01
N SER A 82 -1.97 -4.94 5.75
CA SER A 82 -2.82 -5.79 6.58
C SER A 82 -2.14 -6.26 7.85
N GLY A 83 -0.84 -6.03 7.97
CA GLY A 83 -0.09 -6.46 9.15
C GLY A 83 0.10 -7.95 9.26
N LYS A 84 -0.21 -8.70 8.22
CA LYS A 84 0.00 -10.14 8.22
C LYS A 84 1.46 -10.42 7.97
N ALA A 85 2.11 -10.93 8.99
CA ALA A 85 3.49 -11.35 8.85
C ALA A 85 3.51 -12.79 8.38
N ASN A 86 4.40 -13.09 7.53
CA ASN A 86 4.64 -14.47 7.22
C ASN A 86 5.48 -14.69 6.09
#